data_bcdd80847dbc14631d812d1b54f0c53d
#
_entry.id   bcdd80847dbc14631d812d1b54f0c53d
#
_cell.length_a   1.000
_cell.length_b   1.000
_cell.length_c   1.000
_cell.angle_alpha   90.00
_cell.angle_beta   90.00
_cell.angle_gamma   90.00
#
_symmetry.space_group_name_H-M   'P 1'
#
loop_
_entity.id
_entity.type
_entity.pdbx_description
1 polymer ?
#
loop_
_entity_poly.entity_id
_entity_poly.type
_entity_poly.pdbx_seq_one_letter_code
_entity_poly.pdbx_strand_id
1 'polypeptide(L)'
;GGKFSPLDDVTMAIGKNVADFLVSEIKAGRLPKEFVPLQSGVGNVANAVLGCMGANESIPAFNVYTEVIQDAVIELMKQGRVKFASGCSLSVSNEVIREIYANLDFFKDKILLRPQEISNNPEVARRLGLIAINTALEADIFGNINSTHVSGTRMMNGIGGSGDFTRSAMLSIFTTPSTAKEGKISAFVPMVSHLDHSEHSVKIIITEYGVADLRGKSPIQRARCIIDNCVHPDYK
;
A
#
# COMPACT_ATOMS: atom_id res chain seq x y z
N GLY A 1 -11.37 -17.32 0.03
CA GLY A 1 -10.23 -16.50 0.42
C GLY A 1 -8.99 -17.38 0.55
N GLY A 2 -7.89 -16.95 -0.06
CA GLY A 2 -6.64 -17.66 0.07
C GLY A 2 -6.12 -17.60 1.51
N LYS A 3 -5.52 -18.69 1.99
CA LYS A 3 -4.74 -18.64 3.24
C LYS A 3 -3.52 -17.75 2.98
N PHE A 4 -3.39 -16.69 3.77
CA PHE A 4 -2.18 -15.87 3.73
C PHE A 4 -1.01 -16.70 4.29
N SER A 5 0.13 -16.64 3.59
CA SER A 5 1.38 -17.21 4.12
C SER A 5 1.80 -16.45 5.38
N PRO A 6 2.51 -17.08 6.32
CA PRO A 6 3.13 -16.37 7.44
C PRO A 6 3.95 -15.20 6.90
N LEU A 7 3.92 -14.07 7.61
CA LEU A 7 4.73 -12.90 7.26
C LEU A 7 6.21 -13.23 7.50
N ASP A 8 7.03 -12.97 6.52
CA ASP A 8 8.48 -13.12 6.60
C ASP A 8 9.16 -11.82 7.10
N ASP A 9 10.44 -11.92 7.42
CA ASP A 9 11.21 -10.79 7.95
C ASP A 9 11.28 -9.61 6.96
N VAL A 10 11.29 -9.88 5.65
CA VAL A 10 11.33 -8.85 4.60
C VAL A 10 10.02 -8.07 4.58
N THR A 11 8.89 -8.76 4.55
CA THR A 11 7.57 -8.10 4.55
C THR A 11 7.32 -7.35 5.85
N MET A 12 7.78 -7.86 6.99
CA MET A 12 7.70 -7.18 8.28
C MET A 12 8.57 -5.92 8.32
N ALA A 13 9.79 -5.96 7.76
CA ALA A 13 10.65 -4.79 7.66
C ALA A 13 10.03 -3.70 6.77
N ILE A 14 9.42 -4.07 5.64
CA ILE A 14 8.67 -3.14 4.79
C ILE A 14 7.51 -2.50 5.58
N GLY A 15 6.72 -3.32 6.27
CA GLY A 15 5.60 -2.83 7.08
C GLY A 15 6.04 -1.83 8.16
N LYS A 16 7.15 -2.14 8.84
CA LYS A 16 7.76 -1.24 9.83
C LYS A 16 8.24 0.06 9.20
N ASN A 17 8.95 0.01 8.08
CA ASN A 17 9.43 1.19 7.38
C ASN A 17 8.27 2.11 6.92
N VAL A 18 7.14 1.53 6.47
CA VAL A 18 5.94 2.30 6.16
C VAL A 18 5.38 2.99 7.40
N ALA A 19 5.21 2.26 8.50
CA ALA A 19 4.69 2.83 9.75
C ALA A 19 5.58 3.94 10.29
N ASP A 20 6.89 3.73 10.32
CA ASP A 20 7.87 4.72 10.79
C ASP A 20 7.88 5.97 9.89
N PHE A 21 7.78 5.79 8.57
CA PHE A 21 7.65 6.91 7.62
C PHE A 21 6.39 7.72 7.88
N LEU A 22 5.22 7.08 8.04
CA LEU A 22 3.97 7.78 8.32
C LEU A 22 4.01 8.54 9.66
N VAL A 23 4.62 7.96 10.69
CA VAL A 23 4.86 8.64 11.97
C VAL A 23 5.74 9.88 11.77
N SER A 24 6.78 9.78 10.94
CA SER A 24 7.64 10.92 10.62
C SER A 24 6.88 12.05 9.90
N GLU A 25 5.96 11.70 9.00
CA GLU A 25 5.11 12.66 8.29
C GLU A 25 4.12 13.37 9.24
N ILE A 26 3.56 12.64 10.21
CA ILE A 26 2.70 13.22 11.26
C ILE A 26 3.50 14.20 12.12
N LYS A 27 4.68 13.77 12.61
CA LYS A 27 5.55 14.61 13.45
C LYS A 27 6.03 15.87 12.75
N ALA A 28 6.26 15.77 11.44
CA ALA A 28 6.67 16.90 10.61
C ALA A 28 5.50 17.84 10.20
N GLY A 29 4.26 17.51 10.59
CA GLY A 29 3.07 18.27 10.22
C GLY A 29 2.68 18.17 8.74
N ARG A 30 3.22 17.19 8.00
CA ARG A 30 2.86 16.93 6.60
C ARG A 30 1.64 16.01 6.45
N LEU A 31 1.31 15.27 7.50
CA LEU A 31 0.04 14.58 7.65
C LEU A 31 -0.75 15.20 8.82
N PRO A 32 -2.08 15.29 8.72
CA PRO A 32 -2.93 15.74 9.82
C PRO A 32 -2.79 14.82 11.05
N LYS A 33 -2.92 15.38 12.24
CA LYS A 33 -2.86 14.62 13.50
C LYS A 33 -3.98 13.59 13.61
N GLU A 34 -5.13 13.87 13.04
CA GLU A 34 -6.30 12.99 13.02
C GLU A 34 -6.15 11.84 12.00
N PHE A 35 -5.09 11.88 11.21
CA PHE A 35 -4.83 11.01 10.07
C PHE A 35 -5.90 11.13 8.96
N VAL A 36 -5.56 10.74 7.75
CA VAL A 36 -6.46 10.74 6.60
C VAL A 36 -6.86 9.30 6.26
N PRO A 37 -7.93 9.10 5.46
CA PRO A 37 -8.30 7.74 5.07
C PRO A 37 -7.18 7.02 4.33
N LEU A 38 -7.07 5.71 4.58
CA LEU A 38 -6.07 4.83 3.99
C LEU A 38 -6.70 3.95 2.91
N GLN A 39 -6.09 3.90 1.74
CA GLN A 39 -6.28 2.84 0.75
C GLN A 39 -5.12 1.86 0.87
N SER A 40 -5.44 0.58 0.95
CA SER A 40 -4.46 -0.51 0.97
C SER A 40 -4.68 -1.45 -0.20
N GLY A 41 -3.60 -1.84 -0.85
CA GLY A 41 -3.58 -2.97 -1.77
C GLY A 41 -3.88 -4.29 -1.09
N VAL A 42 -3.74 -5.39 -1.82
CA VAL A 42 -3.98 -6.76 -1.33
C VAL A 42 -2.68 -7.55 -1.22
N GLY A 43 -2.65 -8.58 -0.38
CA GLY A 43 -1.55 -9.54 -0.26
C GLY A 43 -0.70 -9.37 1.01
N ASN A 44 0.37 -10.17 1.11
CA ASN A 44 1.17 -10.30 2.33
C ASN A 44 1.83 -8.99 2.77
N VAL A 45 2.39 -8.22 1.83
CA VAL A 45 3.01 -6.92 2.13
C VAL A 45 1.97 -5.95 2.66
N ALA A 46 0.78 -5.87 2.03
CA ALA A 46 -0.32 -5.03 2.50
C ALA A 46 -0.77 -5.40 3.93
N ASN A 47 -0.87 -6.70 4.22
CA ASN A 47 -1.21 -7.19 5.56
C ASN A 47 -0.13 -6.84 6.60
N ALA A 48 1.16 -6.97 6.25
CA ALA A 48 2.27 -6.56 7.11
C ALA A 48 2.22 -5.05 7.41
N VAL A 49 1.99 -4.24 6.39
CA VAL A 49 1.84 -2.78 6.54
C VAL A 49 0.69 -2.45 7.49
N LEU A 50 -0.50 -3.00 7.25
CA LEU A 50 -1.66 -2.78 8.12
C LEU A 50 -1.40 -3.25 9.56
N GLY A 51 -0.77 -4.43 9.73
CA GLY A 51 -0.40 -4.95 11.04
C GLY A 51 0.58 -4.03 11.80
N CYS A 52 1.64 -3.58 11.13
CA CYS A 52 2.62 -2.65 11.72
C CYS A 52 2.01 -1.28 12.05
N MET A 53 1.13 -0.76 11.19
CA MET A 53 0.39 0.47 11.47
C MET A 53 -0.55 0.32 12.66
N GLY A 54 -1.26 -0.82 12.75
CA GLY A 54 -2.16 -1.12 13.86
C GLY A 54 -1.44 -1.23 15.19
N ALA A 55 -0.26 -1.82 15.22
CA ALA A 55 0.58 -1.98 16.40
C ALA A 55 1.30 -0.69 16.84
N ASN A 56 1.40 0.31 15.98
CA ASN A 56 2.12 1.55 16.28
C ASN A 56 1.18 2.58 16.93
N GLU A 57 1.35 2.82 18.22
CA GLU A 57 0.53 3.76 19.00
C GLU A 57 0.67 5.23 18.55
N SER A 58 1.77 5.58 17.88
CA SER A 58 1.97 6.93 17.33
C SER A 58 1.12 7.22 16.09
N ILE A 59 0.52 6.19 15.48
CA ILE A 59 -0.46 6.33 14.41
C ILE A 59 -1.84 6.34 15.07
N PRO A 60 -2.65 7.38 14.91
CA PRO A 60 -4.01 7.42 15.48
C PRO A 60 -4.92 6.39 14.80
N ALA A 61 -6.05 6.06 15.44
CA ALA A 61 -7.08 5.26 14.79
C ALA A 61 -7.61 5.97 13.54
N PHE A 62 -7.73 5.25 12.42
CA PHE A 62 -7.97 5.80 11.09
C PHE A 62 -9.18 5.18 10.38
N ASN A 63 -9.58 5.78 9.29
CA ASN A 63 -10.57 5.25 8.37
C ASN A 63 -9.89 4.56 7.19
N VAL A 64 -10.56 3.55 6.63
CA VAL A 64 -10.14 2.87 5.40
C VAL A 64 -11.12 3.25 4.29
N TYR A 65 -10.57 3.66 3.14
CA TYR A 65 -11.30 3.89 1.91
C TYR A 65 -10.55 3.21 0.77
N THR A 66 -11.05 2.06 0.33
CA THR A 66 -10.32 1.15 -0.56
C THR A 66 -11.26 0.49 -1.56
N GLU A 67 -10.70 -0.25 -2.52
CA GLU A 67 -11.49 -1.12 -3.39
C GLU A 67 -11.95 -2.36 -2.63
N VAL A 68 -11.02 -3.07 -1.99
CA VAL A 68 -11.26 -4.36 -1.35
C VAL A 68 -10.98 -4.29 0.15
N ILE A 69 -11.95 -4.68 0.96
CA ILE A 69 -11.80 -4.82 2.42
C ILE A 69 -11.38 -6.26 2.72
N GLN A 70 -10.27 -6.44 3.44
CA GLN A 70 -9.64 -7.72 3.76
C GLN A 70 -9.69 -8.04 5.26
N ASP A 71 -9.33 -9.28 5.63
CA ASP A 71 -9.29 -9.76 7.01
C ASP A 71 -8.53 -8.83 7.95
N ALA A 72 -7.37 -8.31 7.51
CA ALA A 72 -6.56 -7.41 8.32
C ALA A 72 -7.31 -6.12 8.72
N VAL A 73 -8.16 -5.59 7.83
CA VAL A 73 -8.99 -4.41 8.14
C VAL A 73 -10.04 -4.73 9.21
N ILE A 74 -10.66 -5.90 9.12
CA ILE A 74 -11.67 -6.37 10.09
C ILE A 74 -11.02 -6.58 11.46
N GLU A 75 -9.85 -7.19 11.50
CA GLU A 75 -9.11 -7.40 12.74
C GLU A 75 -8.73 -6.06 13.40
N LEU A 76 -8.22 -5.11 12.64
CA LEU A 76 -7.92 -3.77 13.14
C LEU A 76 -9.17 -3.00 13.59
N MET A 77 -10.32 -3.26 12.98
CA MET A 77 -11.60 -2.68 13.39
C MET A 77 -12.05 -3.22 14.75
N LYS A 78 -11.87 -4.52 15.01
CA LYS A 78 -12.14 -5.14 16.32
C LYS A 78 -11.24 -4.57 17.42
N GLN A 79 -9.99 -4.29 17.08
CA GLN A 79 -9.00 -3.65 17.97
C GLN A 79 -9.24 -2.15 18.17
N GLY A 80 -10.23 -1.55 17.49
CA GLY A 80 -10.50 -0.11 17.54
C GLY A 80 -9.49 0.76 16.79
N ARG A 81 -8.59 0.16 15.99
CA ARG A 81 -7.60 0.86 15.18
C ARG A 81 -8.17 1.37 13.86
N VAL A 82 -9.13 0.66 13.30
CA VAL A 82 -9.94 1.13 12.16
C VAL A 82 -11.33 1.51 12.66
N LYS A 83 -11.71 2.77 12.47
CA LYS A 83 -13.01 3.32 12.90
C LYS A 83 -14.13 2.98 11.92
N PHE A 84 -13.83 3.07 10.62
CA PHE A 84 -14.77 2.88 9.53
C PHE A 84 -14.04 2.40 8.28
N ALA A 85 -14.67 1.52 7.51
CA ALA A 85 -14.14 1.03 6.25
C ALA A 85 -15.18 1.17 5.14
N SER A 86 -14.79 1.75 4.02
CA SER A 86 -15.59 1.83 2.80
C SER A 86 -14.84 1.19 1.63
N GLY A 87 -15.52 0.35 0.86
CA GLY A 87 -14.96 -0.31 -0.31
C GLY A 87 -16.05 -0.79 -1.27
N CYS A 88 -15.67 -1.46 -2.36
CA CYS A 88 -16.66 -2.06 -3.25
C CYS A 88 -16.88 -3.56 -2.97
N SER A 89 -15.97 -4.21 -2.26
CA SER A 89 -16.11 -5.64 -1.94
C SER A 89 -15.46 -6.03 -0.61
N LEU A 90 -16.00 -7.12 -0.04
CA LEU A 90 -15.38 -7.85 1.07
C LEU A 90 -14.65 -9.07 0.50
N SER A 91 -13.33 -9.10 0.58
CA SER A 91 -12.50 -10.27 0.23
C SER A 91 -11.88 -10.83 1.51
N VAL A 92 -12.74 -11.41 2.33
CA VAL A 92 -12.38 -11.96 3.64
C VAL A 92 -12.50 -13.48 3.64
N SER A 93 -11.84 -14.11 4.61
CA SER A 93 -11.94 -15.55 4.83
C SER A 93 -13.36 -15.98 5.25
N ASN A 94 -13.64 -17.28 5.10
CA ASN A 94 -14.94 -17.82 5.51
C ASN A 94 -15.18 -17.67 7.02
N GLU A 95 -14.12 -17.68 7.80
CA GLU A 95 -14.16 -17.48 9.25
C GLU A 95 -14.58 -16.05 9.56
N VAL A 96 -13.93 -15.08 8.93
CA VAL A 96 -14.20 -13.65 9.15
C VAL A 96 -15.59 -13.25 8.63
N ILE A 97 -16.06 -13.79 7.49
CA ILE A 97 -17.42 -13.48 7.02
C ILE A 97 -18.49 -14.01 7.98
N ARG A 98 -18.29 -15.20 8.56
CA ARG A 98 -19.19 -15.74 9.60
C ARG A 98 -19.17 -14.88 10.86
N GLU A 99 -18.01 -14.41 11.27
CA GLU A 99 -17.85 -13.50 12.40
C GLU A 99 -18.59 -12.18 12.19
N ILE A 100 -18.48 -11.58 10.99
CA ILE A 100 -19.21 -10.37 10.62
C ILE A 100 -20.72 -10.58 10.76
N TYR A 101 -21.25 -11.67 10.22
CA TYR A 101 -22.68 -11.96 10.32
C TYR A 101 -23.13 -12.25 11.75
N ALA A 102 -22.32 -12.97 12.54
CA ALA A 102 -22.63 -13.25 13.94
C ALA A 102 -22.63 -12.00 14.83
N ASN A 103 -21.88 -10.96 14.43
CA ASN A 103 -21.74 -9.69 15.16
C ASN A 103 -22.18 -8.48 14.32
N LEU A 104 -23.25 -8.65 13.56
CA LEU A 104 -23.70 -7.63 12.59
C LEU A 104 -23.95 -6.26 13.24
N ASP A 105 -24.47 -6.23 14.48
CA ASP A 105 -24.69 -4.98 15.22
C ASP A 105 -23.41 -4.19 15.48
N PHE A 106 -22.27 -4.86 15.61
CA PHE A 106 -20.98 -4.19 15.73
C PHE A 106 -20.48 -3.63 14.40
N PHE A 107 -20.71 -4.36 13.27
CA PHE A 107 -20.12 -4.04 11.98
C PHE A 107 -20.99 -3.17 11.08
N LYS A 108 -22.32 -3.19 11.22
CA LYS A 108 -23.29 -2.53 10.30
C LYS A 108 -23.05 -1.02 10.13
N ASP A 109 -22.58 -0.34 11.18
CA ASP A 109 -22.32 1.10 11.16
C ASP A 109 -20.83 1.43 10.86
N LYS A 110 -19.99 0.41 10.66
CA LYS A 110 -18.55 0.56 10.44
C LYS A 110 -18.08 0.11 9.07
N ILE A 111 -18.89 -0.66 8.34
CA ILE A 111 -18.56 -1.14 7.00
C ILE A 111 -19.61 -0.64 6.02
N LEU A 112 -19.15 -0.02 4.94
CA LEU A 112 -20.01 0.43 3.87
C LEU A 112 -19.48 -0.07 2.52
N LEU A 113 -20.29 -0.87 1.83
CA LEU A 113 -20.00 -1.28 0.47
C LEU A 113 -20.68 -0.33 -0.51
N ARG A 114 -19.92 0.16 -1.48
CA ARG A 114 -20.34 1.11 -2.51
C ARG A 114 -20.10 0.50 -3.90
N PRO A 115 -20.81 0.93 -4.93
CA PRO A 115 -20.44 0.63 -6.31
C PRO A 115 -19.00 1.04 -6.60
N GLN A 116 -18.32 0.30 -7.48
CA GLN A 116 -16.92 0.55 -7.83
C GLN A 116 -16.71 1.97 -8.39
N GLU A 117 -17.69 2.49 -9.13
CA GLU A 117 -17.68 3.84 -9.71
C GLU A 117 -17.56 4.93 -8.64
N ILE A 118 -17.93 4.63 -7.40
CA ILE A 118 -17.77 5.54 -6.27
C ILE A 118 -16.49 5.22 -5.50
N SER A 119 -16.25 3.95 -5.17
CA SER A 119 -15.07 3.55 -4.40
C SER A 119 -13.76 3.86 -5.13
N ASN A 120 -13.72 3.61 -6.44
CA ASN A 120 -12.54 3.84 -7.28
C ASN A 120 -12.58 5.18 -8.02
N ASN A 121 -13.40 6.12 -7.56
CA ASN A 121 -13.53 7.43 -8.22
C ASN A 121 -12.33 8.34 -7.88
N PRO A 122 -11.53 8.77 -8.88
CA PRO A 122 -10.37 9.63 -8.66
C PRO A 122 -10.71 10.98 -8.00
N GLU A 123 -11.88 11.54 -8.28
CA GLU A 123 -12.31 12.80 -7.69
C GLU A 123 -12.62 12.64 -6.19
N VAL A 124 -13.33 11.57 -5.83
CA VAL A 124 -13.61 11.25 -4.43
C VAL A 124 -12.32 10.96 -3.66
N ALA A 125 -11.41 10.17 -4.24
CA ALA A 125 -10.10 9.88 -3.67
C ALA A 125 -9.30 11.16 -3.40
N ARG A 126 -9.29 12.09 -4.35
CA ARG A 126 -8.62 13.41 -4.21
C ARG A 126 -9.25 14.27 -3.13
N ARG A 127 -10.57 14.33 -3.07
CA ARG A 127 -11.31 15.12 -2.08
C ARG A 127 -11.10 14.60 -0.66
N LEU A 128 -11.00 13.30 -0.49
CA LEU A 128 -10.71 12.65 0.80
C LEU A 128 -9.25 12.86 1.25
N GLY A 129 -8.35 13.16 0.32
CA GLY A 129 -6.92 13.32 0.63
C GLY A 129 -6.27 12.02 1.09
N LEU A 130 -6.56 10.90 0.40
CA LEU A 130 -6.10 9.58 0.84
C LEU A 130 -4.58 9.44 0.91
N ILE A 131 -4.13 8.52 1.78
CA ILE A 131 -2.87 7.80 1.61
C ILE A 131 -3.18 6.52 0.83
N ALA A 132 -2.54 6.36 -0.34
CA ALA A 132 -2.65 5.13 -1.13
C ALA A 132 -1.38 4.30 -1.00
N ILE A 133 -1.52 3.04 -0.58
CA ILE A 133 -0.40 2.10 -0.43
C ILE A 133 -0.67 0.89 -1.32
N ASN A 134 0.19 0.70 -2.32
CA ASN A 134 0.09 -0.38 -3.29
C ASN A 134 1.41 -1.13 -3.42
N THR A 135 1.38 -2.32 -4.03
CA THR A 135 2.55 -3.17 -4.20
C THR A 135 3.03 -3.14 -5.64
N ALA A 136 4.34 -3.09 -5.84
CA ALA A 136 4.99 -3.21 -7.14
C ALA A 136 5.58 -4.62 -7.34
N LEU A 137 5.70 -5.05 -8.60
CA LEU A 137 6.54 -6.17 -9.01
C LEU A 137 7.96 -5.70 -9.31
N GLU A 138 8.08 -4.56 -10.02
CA GLU A 138 9.36 -3.90 -10.27
C GLU A 138 9.18 -2.37 -10.33
N ALA A 139 10.24 -1.64 -10.03
CA ALA A 139 10.33 -0.20 -10.18
C ALA A 139 11.59 0.16 -10.96
N ASP A 140 11.57 1.26 -11.72
CA ASP A 140 12.81 1.76 -12.30
C ASP A 140 13.45 2.87 -11.46
N ILE A 141 14.65 3.27 -11.88
CA ILE A 141 15.44 4.29 -11.18
C ILE A 141 14.79 5.67 -11.16
N PHE A 142 13.76 5.92 -11.96
CA PHE A 142 13.02 7.18 -11.98
C PHE A 142 11.74 7.11 -11.16
N GLY A 143 11.32 5.90 -10.76
CA GLY A 143 10.12 5.65 -9.98
C GLY A 143 8.88 5.34 -10.82
N ASN A 144 9.06 4.89 -12.06
CA ASN A 144 8.00 4.22 -12.79
C ASN A 144 7.77 2.85 -12.20
N ILE A 145 6.52 2.38 -12.17
CA ILE A 145 6.11 1.15 -11.51
C ILE A 145 5.47 0.19 -12.50
N ASN A 146 5.90 -1.06 -12.45
CA ASN A 146 5.22 -2.21 -13.00
C ASN A 146 4.64 -3.04 -11.86
N SER A 147 3.34 -3.22 -11.84
CA SER A 147 2.61 -4.02 -10.84
C SER A 147 1.90 -5.22 -11.44
N THR A 148 1.95 -5.42 -12.75
CA THR A 148 1.11 -6.40 -13.47
C THR A 148 1.87 -7.47 -14.22
N HIS A 149 3.04 -7.17 -14.83
CA HIS A 149 3.71 -8.07 -15.76
C HIS A 149 5.11 -8.47 -15.28
N VAL A 150 5.46 -9.72 -15.54
CA VAL A 150 6.84 -10.23 -15.42
C VAL A 150 7.44 -10.32 -16.82
N SER A 151 8.67 -9.82 -16.97
CA SER A 151 9.41 -9.78 -18.26
C SER A 151 8.63 -9.09 -19.38
N GLY A 152 7.82 -8.10 -19.03
CA GLY A 152 7.05 -7.27 -19.96
C GLY A 152 5.86 -7.94 -20.67
N THR A 153 5.81 -9.25 -20.70
CA THR A 153 4.80 -10.00 -21.53
C THR A 153 3.89 -10.92 -20.75
N ARG A 154 4.34 -11.40 -19.58
CA ARG A 154 3.56 -12.33 -18.77
C ARG A 154 2.76 -11.59 -17.71
N MET A 155 1.45 -11.49 -17.90
CA MET A 155 0.58 -10.93 -16.89
C MET A 155 0.53 -11.82 -15.64
N MET A 156 0.82 -11.25 -14.48
CA MET A 156 0.73 -11.89 -13.16
C MET A 156 -0.49 -11.43 -12.39
N ASN A 157 -0.81 -10.15 -12.48
CA ASN A 157 -1.92 -9.51 -11.79
C ASN A 157 -2.65 -8.57 -12.74
N GLY A 158 -3.93 -8.32 -12.49
CA GLY A 158 -4.61 -7.15 -13.04
C GLY A 158 -4.16 -5.88 -12.32
N ILE A 159 -4.33 -4.72 -12.96
CA ILE A 159 -3.99 -3.43 -12.36
C ILE A 159 -4.93 -3.08 -11.19
N GLY A 160 -6.18 -3.60 -11.21
CA GLY A 160 -7.21 -3.24 -10.23
C GLY A 160 -7.44 -1.73 -10.16
N GLY A 161 -7.80 -1.25 -8.98
CA GLY A 161 -8.02 0.18 -8.71
C GLY A 161 -6.77 0.98 -8.36
N SER A 162 -5.57 0.37 -8.41
CA SER A 162 -4.35 1.03 -7.93
C SER A 162 -4.07 2.37 -8.63
N GLY A 163 -4.38 2.49 -9.92
CA GLY A 163 -4.22 3.72 -10.69
C GLY A 163 -5.17 4.85 -10.25
N ASP A 164 -6.42 4.50 -9.96
CA ASP A 164 -7.43 5.45 -9.53
C ASP A 164 -7.05 6.11 -8.20
N PHE A 165 -6.55 5.30 -7.27
CA PHE A 165 -6.13 5.79 -5.96
C PHE A 165 -4.77 6.48 -6.02
N THR A 166 -3.75 5.85 -6.62
CA THR A 166 -2.36 6.38 -6.66
C THR A 166 -2.28 7.76 -7.25
N ARG A 167 -2.91 7.96 -8.41
CA ARG A 167 -2.84 9.26 -9.13
C ARG A 167 -3.53 10.39 -8.36
N SER A 168 -4.54 10.07 -7.57
CA SER A 168 -5.37 11.04 -6.88
C SER A 168 -5.07 11.18 -5.39
N ALA A 169 -4.24 10.30 -4.83
CA ALA A 169 -3.86 10.32 -3.43
C ALA A 169 -3.07 11.58 -3.05
N MET A 170 -3.30 12.08 -1.84
CA MET A 170 -2.41 13.08 -1.23
C MET A 170 -1.00 12.52 -1.09
N LEU A 171 -0.88 11.26 -0.69
CA LEU A 171 0.37 10.54 -0.56
C LEU A 171 0.26 9.16 -1.20
N SER A 172 1.01 8.91 -2.28
CA SER A 172 1.09 7.59 -2.92
C SER A 172 2.38 6.89 -2.54
N ILE A 173 2.25 5.68 -2.00
CA ILE A 173 3.34 4.82 -1.55
C ILE A 173 3.29 3.53 -2.34
N PHE A 174 4.41 3.14 -2.94
CA PHE A 174 4.60 1.79 -3.47
C PHE A 174 5.57 1.02 -2.60
N THR A 175 5.21 -0.22 -2.31
CA THR A 175 6.03 -1.14 -1.53
C THR A 175 6.42 -2.34 -2.38
N THR A 176 7.63 -2.82 -2.24
CA THR A 176 8.12 -4.05 -2.87
C THR A 176 9.31 -4.60 -2.09
N PRO A 177 9.49 -5.93 -1.99
CA PRO A 177 10.79 -6.47 -1.65
C PRO A 177 11.84 -6.00 -2.66
N SER A 178 13.05 -5.70 -2.21
CA SER A 178 14.12 -5.21 -3.09
C SER A 178 14.57 -6.24 -4.12
N THR A 179 14.30 -7.53 -3.84
CA THR A 179 14.66 -8.66 -4.71
C THR A 179 13.54 -9.69 -4.75
N ALA A 180 13.57 -10.52 -5.79
CA ALA A 180 12.73 -11.70 -5.95
C ALA A 180 13.59 -12.97 -6.11
N LYS A 181 12.94 -14.15 -6.03
CA LYS A 181 13.58 -15.47 -6.21
C LYS A 181 14.84 -15.65 -5.36
N GLU A 182 14.70 -15.47 -4.06
CA GLU A 182 15.82 -15.66 -3.10
C GLU A 182 17.03 -14.77 -3.42
N GLY A 183 16.80 -13.51 -3.76
CA GLY A 183 17.87 -12.55 -4.04
C GLY A 183 18.41 -12.58 -5.47
N LYS A 184 17.94 -13.49 -6.34
CA LYS A 184 18.51 -13.67 -7.70
C LYS A 184 18.06 -12.63 -8.73
N ILE A 185 17.01 -11.88 -8.44
CA ILE A 185 16.44 -10.89 -9.35
C ILE A 185 16.19 -9.60 -8.57
N SER A 186 16.74 -8.49 -9.04
CA SER A 186 16.42 -7.17 -8.51
C SER A 186 14.99 -6.77 -8.86
N ALA A 187 14.26 -6.19 -7.91
CA ALA A 187 12.99 -5.52 -8.18
C ALA A 187 13.20 -4.11 -8.74
N PHE A 188 14.44 -3.62 -8.76
CA PHE A 188 14.80 -2.32 -9.33
C PHE A 188 15.61 -2.49 -10.60
N VAL A 189 15.17 -1.81 -11.66
CA VAL A 189 15.72 -1.93 -13.01
C VAL A 189 16.02 -0.55 -13.59
N PRO A 190 16.88 -0.43 -14.62
CA PRO A 190 17.09 0.85 -15.29
C PRO A 190 15.82 1.41 -15.94
N MET A 191 14.96 0.53 -16.48
CA MET A 191 13.67 0.85 -17.08
C MET A 191 12.71 -0.31 -16.87
N VAL A 192 11.50 -0.02 -16.39
CA VAL A 192 10.49 -1.07 -16.21
C VAL A 192 10.10 -1.73 -17.53
N SER A 193 9.94 -3.05 -17.50
CA SER A 193 9.58 -3.85 -18.67
C SER A 193 8.13 -3.64 -19.12
N HIS A 194 7.29 -3.14 -18.23
CA HIS A 194 5.88 -2.78 -18.44
C HIS A 194 5.51 -1.62 -17.52
N LEU A 195 4.81 -0.62 -18.01
CA LEU A 195 4.49 0.59 -17.26
C LEU A 195 3.01 0.61 -16.85
N ASP A 196 2.75 0.49 -15.56
CA ASP A 196 1.40 0.66 -14.99
C ASP A 196 1.21 2.03 -14.35
N HIS A 197 2.22 2.53 -13.61
CA HIS A 197 2.16 3.85 -12.96
C HIS A 197 3.42 4.64 -13.29
N SER A 198 3.23 5.79 -13.93
CA SER A 198 4.36 6.66 -14.28
C SER A 198 4.93 7.37 -13.05
N GLU A 199 6.17 7.79 -13.13
CA GLU A 199 6.89 8.56 -12.11
C GLU A 199 6.12 9.77 -11.59
N HIS A 200 5.25 10.36 -12.41
CA HIS A 200 4.45 11.54 -12.04
C HIS A 200 3.39 11.24 -10.99
N SER A 201 2.98 9.98 -10.83
CA SER A 201 1.98 9.54 -9.85
C SER A 201 2.62 8.89 -8.61
N VAL A 202 3.91 8.56 -8.67
CA VAL A 202 4.63 7.84 -7.61
C VAL A 202 5.42 8.83 -6.76
N LYS A 203 5.07 8.93 -5.47
CA LYS A 203 5.69 9.87 -4.53
C LYS A 203 6.71 9.21 -3.62
N ILE A 204 6.42 8.00 -3.15
CA ILE A 204 7.25 7.29 -2.19
C ILE A 204 7.40 5.84 -2.64
N ILE A 205 8.62 5.29 -2.54
CA ILE A 205 8.89 3.86 -2.69
C ILE A 205 9.53 3.35 -1.39
N ILE A 206 9.07 2.20 -0.91
CA ILE A 206 9.56 1.61 0.34
C ILE A 206 9.89 0.12 0.13
N THR A 207 11.08 -0.26 0.58
CA THR A 207 11.53 -1.65 0.66
C THR A 207 11.94 -2.00 2.09
N GLU A 208 12.42 -3.20 2.31
CA GLU A 208 13.04 -3.64 3.57
C GLU A 208 14.29 -2.82 3.93
N TYR A 209 14.96 -2.22 2.94
CA TYR A 209 16.16 -1.40 3.16
C TYR A 209 15.86 0.03 3.58
N GLY A 210 14.70 0.58 3.19
CA GLY A 210 14.33 1.92 3.60
C GLY A 210 13.32 2.60 2.69
N VAL A 211 13.35 3.93 2.69
CA VAL A 211 12.35 4.82 2.08
C VAL A 211 13.01 5.74 1.07
N ALA A 212 12.54 5.72 -0.17
CA ALA A 212 12.84 6.72 -1.18
C ALA A 212 11.69 7.72 -1.28
N ASP A 213 11.88 8.90 -0.70
CA ASP A 213 10.97 10.04 -0.85
C ASP A 213 11.32 10.79 -2.14
N LEU A 214 10.47 10.68 -3.14
CA LEU A 214 10.70 11.20 -4.49
C LEU A 214 10.08 12.58 -4.71
N ARG A 215 9.42 13.14 -3.71
CA ARG A 215 8.75 14.44 -3.80
C ARG A 215 9.76 15.56 -4.02
N GLY A 216 9.48 16.45 -4.96
CA GLY A 216 10.31 17.62 -5.24
C GLY A 216 11.71 17.31 -5.79
N LYS A 217 11.95 16.11 -6.33
CA LYS A 217 13.25 15.66 -6.84
C LYS A 217 13.29 15.67 -8.38
N SER A 218 14.42 16.11 -8.93
CA SER A 218 14.74 15.94 -10.35
C SER A 218 14.98 14.46 -10.68
N PRO A 219 14.95 14.03 -11.96
CA PRO A 219 15.17 12.63 -12.35
C PRO A 219 16.47 12.03 -11.77
N ILE A 220 17.58 12.77 -11.82
CA ILE A 220 18.86 12.34 -11.24
C ILE A 220 18.77 12.19 -9.71
N GLN A 221 18.10 13.11 -9.04
CA GLN A 221 17.92 13.04 -7.59
C GLN A 221 17.01 11.87 -7.20
N ARG A 222 15.98 11.56 -8.01
CA ARG A 222 15.11 10.40 -7.83
C ARG A 222 15.91 9.11 -7.95
N ALA A 223 16.71 8.98 -9.02
CA ALA A 223 17.55 7.81 -9.24
C ALA A 223 18.50 7.54 -8.07
N ARG A 224 19.22 8.57 -7.62
CA ARG A 224 20.09 8.45 -6.44
C ARG A 224 19.30 8.05 -5.19
N CYS A 225 18.17 8.70 -4.94
CA CYS A 225 17.33 8.42 -3.78
C CYS A 225 16.84 6.97 -3.77
N ILE A 226 16.41 6.43 -4.90
CA ILE A 226 15.96 5.03 -5.04
C ILE A 226 17.15 4.07 -4.83
N ILE A 227 18.26 4.29 -5.53
CA ILE A 227 19.43 3.42 -5.45
C ILE A 227 19.97 3.38 -4.02
N ASP A 228 20.14 4.52 -3.39
CA ASP A 228 20.75 4.61 -2.06
C ASP A 228 19.89 3.98 -0.98
N ASN A 229 18.55 4.12 -1.06
CA ASN A 229 17.66 3.75 0.05
C ASN A 229 16.85 2.47 -0.17
N CYS A 230 16.61 2.04 -1.41
CA CYS A 230 15.67 0.94 -1.68
C CYS A 230 16.28 -0.27 -2.39
N VAL A 231 17.37 -0.09 -3.12
CA VAL A 231 17.99 -1.16 -3.89
C VAL A 231 18.82 -2.09 -2.98
N HIS A 232 18.72 -3.40 -3.22
CA HIS A 232 19.57 -4.38 -2.54
C HIS A 232 21.06 -4.07 -2.78
N PRO A 233 21.94 -4.19 -1.77
CA PRO A 233 23.36 -3.85 -1.91
C PRO A 233 24.07 -4.51 -3.09
N ASP A 234 23.76 -5.76 -3.41
CA ASP A 234 24.38 -6.51 -4.52
C ASP A 234 23.99 -5.99 -5.91
N TYR A 235 23.02 -5.07 -6.00
CA TYR A 235 22.51 -4.52 -7.26
C TYR A 235 22.71 -2.99 -7.38
N LYS A 236 23.44 -2.36 -6.45
CA LYS A 236 23.75 -0.93 -6.47
C LYS A 236 24.82 -0.56 -7.48
#